data_f8a0c13bccb6e8270d2f73b0f1d973fc
#
_entry.id   f8a0c13bccb6e8270d2f73b0f1d973fc
#
_cell.length_a   1.000
_cell.length_b   1.000
_cell.length_c   1.000
_cell.angle_alpha   90.00
_cell.angle_beta   90.00
_cell.angle_gamma   90.00
#
_symmetry.space_group_name_H-M   'P 1'
#
loop_
_entity.id
_entity.type
_entity.pdbx_description
1 polymer ?
#
loop_
_entity_poly.entity_id
_entity_poly.type
_entity_poly.pdbx_seq_one_letter_code
_entity_poly.pdbx_strand_id
1 'polypeptide(L)'
;MAIVELPPFIKSMSGKLGDVVYRTSKNGKTFTSKLPRKSEKPLSEAQLRHQERFNLANKYANQAQDEPVYVKLAKKTGRAASRIAFSDWFHAPVIHEVSRRSSCIRIDASDNVHVAKVRVTISDEEGNLLEQGDAARTSGNAWWEFATSAGGTILVEVWDLAGNVTQHEA
;
A
#
# COMPACT_ATOMS: atom_id res chain seq x y z
N MET A 1 8.82 -27.21 15.38
CA MET A 1 9.98 -26.32 15.53
C MET A 1 10.53 -26.55 16.92
N ALA A 2 11.79 -26.86 17.07
CA ALA A 2 12.44 -27.09 18.36
C ALA A 2 13.59 -26.10 18.56
N ILE A 3 13.84 -25.71 19.80
CA ILE A 3 15.00 -24.90 20.17
C ILE A 3 16.18 -25.87 20.32
N VAL A 4 17.33 -25.47 19.77
CA VAL A 4 18.57 -26.25 19.84
C VAL A 4 19.56 -25.49 20.71
N GLU A 5 20.06 -26.16 21.75
CA GLU A 5 21.20 -25.66 22.52
C GLU A 5 22.48 -25.97 21.73
N LEU A 6 23.20 -24.94 21.39
CA LEU A 6 24.47 -25.07 20.68
C LEU A 6 25.61 -25.27 21.66
N PRO A 7 26.65 -26.07 21.31
CA PRO A 7 27.87 -26.14 22.09
C PRO A 7 28.51 -24.76 22.32
N PRO A 8 29.22 -24.53 23.43
CA PRO A 8 29.73 -23.20 23.81
C PRO A 8 30.63 -22.53 22.77
N PHE A 9 31.24 -23.30 21.88
CA PHE A 9 32.12 -22.82 20.82
C PHE A 9 31.39 -22.45 19.53
N ILE A 10 30.06 -22.72 19.42
CA ILE A 10 29.22 -22.36 18.27
C ILE A 10 28.26 -21.23 18.68
N LYS A 11 28.50 -20.02 18.20
CA LYS A 11 27.66 -18.85 18.49
C LYS A 11 26.34 -18.82 17.74
N SER A 12 26.32 -19.39 16.53
CA SER A 12 25.11 -19.41 15.70
C SER A 12 25.18 -20.54 14.68
N MET A 13 24.03 -21.04 14.27
CA MET A 13 23.91 -22.05 13.23
C MET A 13 22.75 -21.71 12.32
N SER A 14 22.99 -21.56 11.04
CA SER A 14 21.95 -21.29 10.04
C SER A 14 22.24 -22.05 8.75
N GLY A 15 21.19 -22.49 8.07
CA GLY A 15 21.31 -23.23 6.82
C GLY A 15 20.63 -24.60 6.87
N LYS A 16 20.84 -25.38 5.82
CA LYS A 16 20.28 -26.72 5.64
C LYS A 16 21.35 -27.77 5.93
N LEU A 17 20.96 -28.75 6.76
CA LEU A 17 21.76 -29.94 7.00
C LEU A 17 20.88 -31.20 6.89
N GLY A 18 21.03 -31.95 5.82
CA GLY A 18 20.15 -33.07 5.52
C GLY A 18 18.69 -32.61 5.36
N ASP A 19 17.77 -33.20 6.11
CA ASP A 19 16.34 -32.87 6.11
C ASP A 19 15.95 -31.79 7.13
N VAL A 20 16.94 -31.14 7.74
CA VAL A 20 16.74 -30.18 8.81
C VAL A 20 17.26 -28.80 8.39
N VAL A 21 16.49 -27.77 8.74
CA VAL A 21 16.87 -26.37 8.57
C VAL A 21 17.11 -25.74 9.94
N TYR A 22 18.27 -25.11 10.10
CA TYR A 22 18.64 -24.33 11.28
C TYR A 22 18.47 -22.84 11.00
N ARG A 23 17.94 -22.09 11.96
CA ARG A 23 17.79 -20.64 11.90
C ARG A 23 18.11 -20.05 13.25
N THR A 24 19.01 -19.06 13.28
CA THR A 24 19.30 -18.30 14.50
C THR A 24 18.51 -17.00 14.48
N SER A 25 17.75 -16.78 15.54
CA SER A 25 16.98 -15.54 15.78
C SER A 25 17.94 -14.37 16.13
N LYS A 26 17.47 -13.14 15.99
CA LYS A 26 18.17 -11.93 16.47
C LYS A 26 18.54 -12.00 17.97
N ASN A 27 17.79 -12.74 18.76
CA ASN A 27 18.03 -12.96 20.18
C ASN A 27 19.04 -14.10 20.48
N GLY A 28 19.77 -14.58 19.47
CA GLY A 28 20.79 -15.63 19.62
C GLY A 28 20.24 -17.04 19.76
N LYS A 29 18.94 -17.26 19.82
CA LYS A 29 18.34 -18.61 19.93
C LYS A 29 18.34 -19.29 18.56
N THR A 30 18.84 -20.52 18.52
CA THR A 30 18.80 -21.35 17.32
C THR A 30 17.62 -22.29 17.35
N PHE A 31 16.87 -22.29 16.25
CA PHE A 31 15.70 -23.14 16.04
C PHE A 31 15.98 -24.14 14.93
N THR A 32 15.43 -25.33 15.09
CA THR A 32 15.46 -26.35 14.05
C THR A 32 14.04 -26.70 13.61
N SER A 33 13.89 -26.98 12.32
CA SER A 33 12.65 -27.46 11.72
C SER A 33 12.95 -28.45 10.60
N LYS A 34 12.03 -29.39 10.37
CA LYS A 34 12.14 -30.24 9.18
C LYS A 34 12.04 -29.39 7.93
N LEU A 35 12.76 -29.79 6.88
CA LEU A 35 12.65 -29.17 5.57
C LEU A 35 11.19 -29.28 5.08
N PRO A 36 10.56 -28.20 4.63
CA PRO A 36 9.24 -28.26 4.04
C PRO A 36 9.25 -29.20 2.84
N ARG A 37 8.35 -30.15 2.79
CA ARG A 37 8.14 -30.97 1.60
C ARG A 37 7.43 -30.13 0.54
N LYS A 38 7.90 -30.21 -0.69
CA LYS A 38 7.21 -29.57 -1.82
C LYS A 38 5.84 -30.25 -1.97
N SER A 39 4.79 -29.47 -2.00
CA SER A 39 3.44 -30.00 -2.26
C SER A 39 3.37 -30.49 -3.70
N GLU A 40 2.86 -31.69 -3.91
CA GLU A 40 2.58 -32.22 -5.24
C GLU A 40 1.20 -31.76 -5.77
N LYS A 41 0.39 -31.18 -4.89
CA LYS A 41 -0.92 -30.64 -5.29
C LYS A 41 -0.74 -29.34 -6.06
N PRO A 42 -1.45 -29.18 -7.19
CA PRO A 42 -1.45 -27.92 -7.91
C PRO A 42 -1.98 -26.80 -7.00
N LEU A 43 -1.51 -25.60 -7.23
CA LEU A 43 -2.00 -24.41 -6.52
C LEU A 43 -3.47 -24.15 -6.90
N SER A 44 -4.28 -23.74 -5.93
CA SER A 44 -5.64 -23.28 -6.23
C SER A 44 -5.60 -21.96 -7.02
N GLU A 45 -6.67 -21.64 -7.75
CA GLU A 45 -6.77 -20.36 -8.47
C GLU A 45 -6.59 -19.15 -7.55
N ALA A 46 -7.09 -19.21 -6.32
CA ALA A 46 -6.90 -18.15 -5.34
C ALA A 46 -5.41 -17.97 -4.97
N GLN A 47 -4.67 -19.07 -4.82
CA GLN A 47 -3.23 -19.03 -4.55
C GLN A 47 -2.45 -18.50 -5.75
N LEU A 48 -2.83 -18.88 -6.98
CA LEU A 48 -2.21 -18.35 -8.19
C LEU A 48 -2.44 -16.85 -8.33
N ARG A 49 -3.68 -16.37 -8.14
CA ARG A 49 -4.00 -14.94 -8.15
C ARG A 49 -3.24 -14.15 -7.07
N HIS A 50 -3.12 -14.73 -5.87
CA HIS A 50 -2.34 -14.09 -4.79
C HIS A 50 -0.85 -14.00 -5.14
N GLN A 51 -0.28 -15.07 -5.71
CA GLN A 51 1.10 -15.09 -6.15
C GLN A 51 1.37 -14.07 -7.27
N GLU A 52 0.45 -13.94 -8.22
CA GLU A 52 0.53 -12.96 -9.30
C GLU A 52 0.49 -11.53 -8.74
N ARG A 53 -0.49 -11.22 -7.87
CA ARG A 53 -0.57 -9.92 -7.19
C ARG A 53 0.70 -9.59 -6.41
N PHE A 54 1.27 -10.56 -5.70
CA PHE A 54 2.52 -10.41 -4.97
C PHE A 54 3.69 -10.10 -5.91
N ASN A 55 3.78 -10.78 -7.06
CA ASN A 55 4.81 -10.55 -8.05
C ASN A 55 4.70 -9.15 -8.68
N LEU A 56 3.47 -8.70 -8.99
CA LEU A 56 3.21 -7.35 -9.51
C LEU A 56 3.62 -6.29 -8.48
N ALA A 57 3.25 -6.46 -7.22
CA ALA A 57 3.63 -5.57 -6.13
C ALA A 57 5.16 -5.48 -5.95
N ASN A 58 5.88 -6.62 -6.05
CA ASN A 58 7.34 -6.62 -6.00
C ASN A 58 7.96 -5.89 -7.20
N LYS A 59 7.41 -6.10 -8.40
CA LYS A 59 7.88 -5.40 -9.60
C LYS A 59 7.71 -3.89 -9.45
N TYR A 60 6.53 -3.44 -9.01
CA TYR A 60 6.26 -2.04 -8.72
C TYR A 60 7.25 -1.50 -7.67
N ALA A 61 7.38 -2.18 -6.53
CA ALA A 61 8.25 -1.75 -5.43
C ALA A 61 9.71 -1.57 -5.84
N ASN A 62 10.22 -2.45 -6.70
CA ASN A 62 11.58 -2.35 -7.23
C ASN A 62 11.76 -1.17 -8.20
N GLN A 63 10.73 -0.82 -8.95
CA GLN A 63 10.75 0.31 -9.88
C GLN A 63 10.58 1.65 -9.16
N ALA A 64 9.72 1.68 -8.14
CA ALA A 64 9.34 2.91 -7.44
C ALA A 64 10.20 3.23 -6.20
N GLN A 65 11.15 2.37 -5.82
CA GLN A 65 11.94 2.55 -4.59
C GLN A 65 12.74 3.86 -4.51
N ASP A 66 13.06 4.45 -5.66
CA ASP A 66 13.83 5.69 -5.75
C ASP A 66 12.94 6.95 -5.79
N GLU A 67 11.62 6.78 -5.77
CA GLU A 67 10.66 7.89 -5.68
C GLU A 67 10.88 8.72 -4.42
N PRO A 68 10.93 10.07 -4.52
CA PRO A 68 11.27 10.95 -3.42
C PRO A 68 10.41 10.77 -2.17
N VAL A 69 9.13 10.43 -2.33
CA VAL A 69 8.19 10.23 -1.23
C VAL A 69 8.57 8.98 -0.43
N TYR A 70 8.84 7.85 -1.11
CA TYR A 70 9.25 6.62 -0.45
C TYR A 70 10.62 6.75 0.21
N VAL A 71 11.56 7.41 -0.45
CA VAL A 71 12.91 7.68 0.11
C VAL A 71 12.81 8.54 1.38
N LYS A 72 11.99 9.59 1.37
CA LYS A 72 11.76 10.46 2.54
C LYS A 72 11.16 9.69 3.71
N LEU A 73 10.14 8.84 3.45
CA LEU A 73 9.53 7.98 4.46
C LEU A 73 10.48 6.91 4.97
N ALA A 74 11.32 6.33 4.11
CA ALA A 74 12.36 5.37 4.49
C ALA A 74 13.32 5.97 5.51
N LYS A 75 13.80 7.20 5.28
CA LYS A 75 14.67 7.94 6.20
C LYS A 75 13.97 8.21 7.55
N LYS A 76 12.67 8.56 7.52
CA LYS A 76 11.88 8.86 8.72
C LYS A 76 11.57 7.61 9.55
N THR A 77 11.29 6.49 8.91
CA THR A 77 10.77 5.28 9.57
C THR A 77 11.83 4.20 9.79
N GLY A 78 13.02 4.32 9.19
CA GLY A 78 14.07 3.29 9.19
C GLY A 78 13.72 2.03 8.38
N ARG A 79 12.65 2.07 7.57
CA ARG A 79 12.22 0.96 6.70
C ARG A 79 12.81 1.15 5.32
N ALA A 80 13.05 0.05 4.58
CA ALA A 80 13.47 0.15 3.18
C ALA A 80 12.39 0.80 2.31
N ALA A 81 12.76 1.69 1.39
CA ALA A 81 11.84 2.38 0.48
C ALA A 81 11.02 1.41 -0.36
N SER A 82 11.65 0.35 -0.90
CA SER A 82 10.95 -0.72 -1.62
C SER A 82 9.87 -1.42 -0.78
N ARG A 83 10.10 -1.59 0.53
CA ARG A 83 9.09 -2.19 1.43
C ARG A 83 7.91 -1.27 1.69
N ILE A 84 8.13 0.05 1.71
CA ILE A 84 7.07 1.05 1.81
C ILE A 84 6.25 1.06 0.53
N ALA A 85 6.89 1.12 -0.65
CA ALA A 85 6.24 1.06 -1.94
C ALA A 85 5.45 -0.26 -2.15
N PHE A 86 6.00 -1.39 -1.70
CA PHE A 86 5.29 -2.67 -1.71
C PHE A 86 4.00 -2.64 -0.87
N SER A 87 4.07 -2.03 0.32
CA SER A 87 2.88 -1.88 1.18
C SER A 87 1.84 -0.95 0.54
N ASP A 88 2.28 0.14 -0.07
CA ASP A 88 1.45 1.12 -0.76
C ASP A 88 0.61 0.47 -1.87
N TRP A 89 1.22 -0.38 -2.66
CA TRP A 89 0.56 -1.09 -3.77
C TRP A 89 -0.65 -1.94 -3.33
N PHE A 90 -0.71 -2.38 -2.09
CA PHE A 90 -1.81 -3.18 -1.55
C PHE A 90 -2.91 -2.36 -0.87
N HIS A 91 -2.67 -1.08 -0.58
CA HIS A 91 -3.57 -0.23 0.19
C HIS A 91 -4.03 0.93 -0.67
N ALA A 92 -5.30 0.92 -1.02
CA ALA A 92 -5.93 2.04 -1.69
C ALA A 92 -6.17 3.20 -0.71
N PRO A 93 -6.21 4.46 -1.19
CA PRO A 93 -6.54 5.60 -0.37
C PRO A 93 -7.97 5.50 0.18
N VAL A 94 -8.22 6.19 1.28
CA VAL A 94 -9.53 6.20 1.95
C VAL A 94 -10.10 7.60 1.90
N ILE A 95 -11.35 7.73 1.45
CA ILE A 95 -12.15 8.96 1.51
C ILE A 95 -12.95 8.91 2.81
N HIS A 96 -12.74 9.88 3.70
CA HIS A 96 -13.40 9.97 4.99
C HIS A 96 -14.66 10.81 4.94
N GLU A 97 -14.58 11.94 4.22
CA GLU A 97 -15.69 12.88 4.12
C GLU A 97 -15.64 13.66 2.81
N VAL A 98 -16.81 13.87 2.22
CA VAL A 98 -17.02 14.80 1.12
C VAL A 98 -18.09 15.79 1.56
N SER A 99 -17.78 17.07 1.60
CA SER A 99 -18.71 18.11 2.03
C SER A 99 -18.78 19.26 1.03
N ARG A 100 -20.01 19.57 0.61
CA ARG A 100 -20.27 20.72 -0.27
C ARG A 100 -20.41 21.99 0.57
N ARG A 101 -19.71 23.02 0.17
CA ARG A 101 -19.84 24.40 0.66
C ARG A 101 -20.39 25.30 -0.45
N SER A 102 -20.74 26.54 -0.14
CA SER A 102 -21.35 27.47 -1.10
C SER A 102 -20.50 27.73 -2.36
N SER A 103 -19.17 27.62 -2.27
CA SER A 103 -18.23 27.93 -3.36
C SER A 103 -17.14 26.89 -3.58
N CYS A 104 -17.19 25.76 -2.86
CA CYS A 104 -16.21 24.69 -3.01
C CYS A 104 -16.73 23.35 -2.49
N ILE A 105 -16.09 22.29 -2.95
CA ILE A 105 -16.22 20.94 -2.40
C ILE A 105 -14.96 20.66 -1.58
N ARG A 106 -15.15 20.24 -0.33
CA ARG A 106 -14.08 19.79 0.56
C ARG A 106 -14.07 18.27 0.63
N ILE A 107 -12.89 17.71 0.50
CA ILE A 107 -12.67 16.27 0.55
C ILE A 107 -11.60 15.98 1.61
N ASP A 108 -11.95 15.14 2.57
CA ASP A 108 -10.99 14.52 3.49
C ASP A 108 -10.62 13.14 2.97
N ALA A 109 -9.36 12.99 2.62
CA ALA A 109 -8.83 11.74 2.13
C ALA A 109 -7.43 11.49 2.69
N SER A 110 -7.18 10.25 3.06
CA SER A 110 -5.89 9.81 3.56
C SER A 110 -5.41 8.55 2.87
N ASP A 111 -4.12 8.33 2.94
CA ASP A 111 -3.47 7.13 2.47
C ASP A 111 -2.34 6.72 3.43
N ASN A 112 -1.93 5.45 3.37
CA ASN A 112 -0.84 4.93 4.19
C ASN A 112 0.52 5.55 3.86
N VAL A 113 0.68 6.10 2.66
CA VAL A 113 1.89 6.79 2.18
C VAL A 113 1.59 8.21 1.73
N HIS A 114 0.82 8.37 0.65
CA HIS A 114 0.53 9.69 0.09
C HIS A 114 -0.65 9.66 -0.88
N VAL A 115 -1.61 10.56 -0.66
CA VAL A 115 -2.64 10.85 -1.67
C VAL A 115 -1.97 11.69 -2.78
N ALA A 116 -1.83 11.10 -3.96
CA ALA A 116 -1.14 11.73 -5.09
C ALA A 116 -2.03 12.73 -5.83
N LYS A 117 -3.34 12.42 -5.93
CA LYS A 117 -4.29 13.20 -6.72
C LYS A 117 -5.71 13.02 -6.21
N VAL A 118 -6.48 14.07 -6.26
CA VAL A 118 -7.94 14.06 -6.03
C VAL A 118 -8.61 14.74 -7.19
N ARG A 119 -9.54 14.05 -7.85
CA ARG A 119 -10.35 14.59 -8.94
C ARG A 119 -11.80 14.65 -8.53
N VAL A 120 -12.46 15.71 -8.95
CA VAL A 120 -13.89 15.92 -8.75
C VAL A 120 -14.56 16.01 -10.12
N THR A 121 -15.64 15.26 -10.29
CA THR A 121 -16.50 15.29 -11.46
C THR A 121 -17.91 15.64 -11.00
N ILE A 122 -18.56 16.61 -11.60
CA ILE A 122 -19.92 17.04 -11.30
C ILE A 122 -20.77 16.80 -12.52
N SER A 123 -21.88 16.09 -12.34
CA SER A 123 -22.85 15.76 -13.38
C SER A 123 -24.25 16.22 -13.00
N ASP A 124 -25.09 16.51 -13.98
CA ASP A 124 -26.52 16.76 -13.78
C ASP A 124 -27.29 15.46 -13.48
N GLU A 125 -28.61 15.59 -13.28
CA GLU A 125 -29.51 14.45 -13.03
C GLU A 125 -29.60 13.47 -14.21
N GLU A 126 -29.27 13.93 -15.42
CA GLU A 126 -29.29 13.13 -16.66
C GLU A 126 -27.92 12.45 -16.91
N GLY A 127 -26.90 12.73 -16.05
CA GLY A 127 -25.57 12.17 -16.17
C GLY A 127 -24.64 12.96 -17.10
N ASN A 128 -25.05 14.14 -17.59
CA ASN A 128 -24.18 14.97 -18.40
C ASN A 128 -23.11 15.66 -17.54
N LEU A 129 -21.91 15.70 -18.03
CA LEU A 129 -20.79 16.36 -17.35
C LEU A 129 -21.03 17.90 -17.30
N LEU A 130 -21.08 18.44 -16.10
CA LEU A 130 -21.15 19.89 -15.85
C LEU A 130 -19.75 20.48 -15.64
N GLU A 131 -18.97 19.87 -14.76
CA GLU A 131 -17.63 20.34 -14.41
C GLU A 131 -16.74 19.18 -13.99
N GLN A 132 -15.43 19.25 -14.33
CA GLN A 132 -14.44 18.29 -13.87
C GLN A 132 -13.10 18.98 -13.67
N GLY A 133 -12.40 18.61 -12.60
CA GLY A 133 -11.07 19.12 -12.34
C GLY A 133 -10.38 18.44 -11.17
N ASP A 134 -9.12 18.81 -10.97
CA ASP A 134 -8.33 18.29 -9.86
C ASP A 134 -8.46 19.24 -8.66
N ALA A 135 -8.72 18.68 -7.48
CA ALA A 135 -8.77 19.45 -6.24
C ALA A 135 -7.36 19.84 -5.79
N ALA A 136 -7.25 20.99 -5.16
CA ALA A 136 -6.00 21.47 -4.59
C ALA A 136 -5.91 21.14 -3.10
N ARG A 137 -4.72 20.78 -2.63
CA ARG A 137 -4.49 20.55 -1.21
C ARG A 137 -4.36 21.87 -0.48
N THR A 138 -5.17 22.06 0.56
CA THR A 138 -5.14 23.29 1.37
C THR A 138 -3.91 23.33 2.27
N SER A 139 -3.17 24.42 2.25
CA SER A 139 -1.99 24.63 3.08
C SER A 139 -2.35 24.58 4.58
N GLY A 140 -1.71 23.68 5.32
CA GLY A 140 -1.89 23.54 6.79
C GLY A 140 -3.01 22.61 7.24
N ASN A 141 -3.86 22.09 6.33
CA ASN A 141 -4.93 21.15 6.62
C ASN A 141 -4.78 19.84 5.83
N ALA A 142 -5.45 18.79 6.30
CA ALA A 142 -5.52 17.49 5.61
C ALA A 142 -6.51 17.51 4.42
N TRP A 143 -7.24 18.61 4.22
CA TRP A 143 -8.32 18.72 3.25
C TRP A 143 -7.83 19.04 1.84
N TRP A 144 -8.60 18.53 0.87
CA TRP A 144 -8.53 18.91 -0.52
C TRP A 144 -9.73 19.79 -0.85
N GLU A 145 -9.55 20.82 -1.64
CA GLU A 145 -10.61 21.75 -2.02
C GLU A 145 -10.71 21.88 -3.54
N PHE A 146 -11.92 21.75 -4.05
CA PHE A 146 -12.26 22.01 -5.44
C PHE A 146 -13.23 23.18 -5.51
N ALA A 147 -12.79 24.28 -6.08
CA ALA A 147 -13.61 25.50 -6.23
C ALA A 147 -14.66 25.26 -7.31
N THR A 148 -15.94 25.38 -6.96
CA THR A 148 -17.07 25.22 -7.88
C THR A 148 -18.33 25.87 -7.30
N SER A 149 -19.19 26.33 -8.18
CA SER A 149 -20.58 26.72 -7.88
C SER A 149 -21.59 25.81 -8.60
N ALA A 150 -21.13 24.84 -9.39
CA ALA A 150 -22.00 23.92 -10.10
C ALA A 150 -22.79 23.04 -9.13
N GLY A 151 -24.09 22.90 -9.36
CA GLY A 151 -24.97 21.93 -8.68
C GLY A 151 -24.92 20.58 -9.38
N GLY A 152 -25.34 19.51 -8.71
CA GLY A 152 -25.42 18.16 -9.27
C GLY A 152 -24.77 17.10 -8.41
N THR A 153 -24.72 15.88 -8.94
CA THR A 153 -24.09 14.73 -8.33
C THR A 153 -22.58 14.86 -8.40
N ILE A 154 -21.90 14.58 -7.30
CA ILE A 154 -20.45 14.69 -7.18
C ILE A 154 -19.85 13.29 -7.19
N LEU A 155 -18.93 13.02 -8.13
CA LEU A 155 -18.05 11.87 -8.09
C LEU A 155 -16.64 12.33 -7.70
N VAL A 156 -16.14 11.83 -6.60
CA VAL A 156 -14.76 12.07 -6.14
C VAL A 156 -13.93 10.84 -6.39
N GLU A 157 -12.79 11.02 -7.01
CA GLU A 157 -11.79 9.98 -7.24
C GLU A 157 -10.50 10.38 -6.56
N VAL A 158 -9.92 9.47 -5.80
CA VAL A 158 -8.66 9.69 -5.06
C VAL A 158 -7.64 8.65 -5.48
N TRP A 159 -6.46 9.09 -5.89
CA TRP A 159 -5.34 8.23 -6.29
C TRP A 159 -4.20 8.32 -5.30
N ASP A 160 -3.55 7.20 -5.07
CA ASP A 160 -2.24 7.10 -4.43
C ASP A 160 -1.08 7.13 -5.45
N LEU A 161 0.14 6.95 -4.96
CA LEU A 161 1.35 6.86 -5.81
C LEU A 161 1.44 5.53 -6.54
N ALA A 162 0.84 4.47 -6.01
CA ALA A 162 0.85 3.14 -6.60
C ALA A 162 -0.16 3.00 -7.75
N GLY A 163 -1.04 3.99 -7.94
CA GLY A 163 -2.09 4.01 -8.94
C GLY A 163 -3.39 3.35 -8.48
N ASN A 164 -3.52 3.03 -7.18
CA ASN A 164 -4.81 2.61 -6.64
C ASN A 164 -5.77 3.79 -6.61
N VAL A 165 -7.05 3.51 -6.85
CA VAL A 165 -8.11 4.51 -6.92
C VAL A 165 -9.25 4.13 -6.00
N THR A 166 -9.72 5.10 -5.23
CA THR A 166 -10.97 5.00 -4.47
C THR A 166 -11.95 6.05 -4.98
N GLN A 167 -13.19 5.64 -5.21
CA GLN A 167 -14.28 6.49 -5.69
C GLN A 167 -15.36 6.65 -4.63
N HIS A 168 -15.97 7.83 -4.59
CA HIS A 168 -17.10 8.15 -3.73
C HIS A 168 -18.06 9.06 -4.48
N GLU A 169 -19.33 8.69 -4.47
CA GLU A 169 -20.43 9.48 -5.04
C GLU A 169 -21.22 10.16 -3.90
N ALA A 170 -21.49 11.46 -4.03
CA ALA A 170 -22.15 12.27 -3.00
C ALA A 170 -23.20 13.25 -3.61
#